data_a107722a99815854d69e60a88c55b072
#
_entry.id   a107722a99815854d69e60a88c55b072
#
_cell.length_a   1.000
_cell.length_b   1.000
_cell.length_c   1.000
_cell.angle_alpha   90.00
_cell.angle_beta   90.00
_cell.angle_gamma   90.00
#
_symmetry.space_group_name_H-M   'P 1'
#
loop_
_entity.id
_entity.type
_entity.pdbx_description
1 polymer ?
#
loop_
_entity_poly.entity_id
_entity_poly.type
_entity_poly.pdbx_seq_one_letter_code
_entity_poly.pdbx_strand_id
1 'polypeptide(L)'
;MAEAEVGSGEGASEDMSLKDKGNEFFKAGNYLKAAALYTQAIKLDPSNPALYSNRAAAFLHLVKLNKALIDAETTITLNPQWEKGYFRKGCILEAMERYDDALASFQIALQYNPQSAEVSRKIKRLSQVAKDKKRAQEVQNLRSNVDMAKSLETLKSEMSEKYGDEDCWKDIFSFLVETMETAVKSWHETSKVDPRVYFLLDKEKTQADKDAPVVNIDKAFESPHTHSSCFSFLRQCAEDSFAGAACLVAPKSIIAYPQVWKGQGSRKWRHGQHDGFFVQFESLLLRKLWFISSSNEMGKTLCRDPEVLDIGAHELLPRLFKGKQSNSS
;
A
#
# COMPACT_ATOMS: atom_id res chain seq x y z
N MET A 1 85.57 2.46 45.13
CA MET A 1 84.65 3.57 45.04
C MET A 1 84.14 3.61 43.60
N ALA A 2 82.90 3.16 43.38
CA ALA A 2 82.23 3.25 42.12
C ALA A 2 80.81 3.70 42.42
N GLU A 3 80.53 4.92 42.04
CA GLU A 3 79.20 5.47 42.19
C GLU A 3 78.32 4.96 41.03
N ALA A 4 77.19 4.40 41.35
CA ALA A 4 76.19 3.95 40.41
C ALA A 4 75.24 5.11 40.14
N GLU A 5 75.22 5.67 38.93
CA GLU A 5 74.19 6.60 38.47
C GLU A 5 72.92 5.81 38.18
N VAL A 6 71.87 6.14 38.92
CA VAL A 6 70.51 5.66 38.63
C VAL A 6 69.90 6.61 37.57
N GLY A 7 69.86 6.12 36.34
CA GLY A 7 69.15 6.78 35.28
C GLY A 7 67.63 6.62 35.49
N SER A 8 66.96 7.68 35.84
CA SER A 8 65.52 7.81 35.87
C SER A 8 64.98 7.84 34.41
N GLY A 9 64.52 6.69 33.97
CA GLY A 9 63.70 6.60 32.74
C GLY A 9 62.30 7.12 32.98
N GLU A 10 62.09 8.42 32.86
CA GLU A 10 60.73 8.98 32.70
C GLU A 10 60.18 8.54 31.34
N GLY A 11 59.34 7.53 31.38
CA GLY A 11 58.49 7.17 30.26
C GLY A 11 57.52 8.33 29.99
N ALA A 12 57.79 9.05 28.94
CA ALA A 12 56.84 10.02 28.37
C ALA A 12 55.57 9.28 27.99
N SER A 13 54.57 9.32 28.86
CA SER A 13 53.19 9.03 28.46
C SER A 13 52.79 10.15 27.49
N GLU A 14 52.89 9.88 26.19
CA GLU A 14 52.34 10.76 25.17
C GLU A 14 50.88 11.06 25.59
N ASP A 15 50.61 12.34 25.95
CA ASP A 15 49.32 12.80 26.40
C ASP A 15 48.35 12.78 25.18
N MET A 16 47.66 11.66 25.05
CA MET A 16 46.81 11.34 23.91
C MET A 16 45.76 12.44 23.75
N SER A 17 45.62 13.01 22.55
CA SER A 17 44.70 14.09 22.26
C SER A 17 43.26 13.72 22.61
N LEU A 18 42.40 14.70 22.96
CA LEU A 18 40.97 14.46 23.21
C LEU A 18 40.28 13.82 22.01
N LYS A 19 40.73 14.13 20.79
CA LYS A 19 40.25 13.50 19.55
C LYS A 19 40.59 12.02 19.54
N ASP A 20 41.82 11.65 19.90
CA ASP A 20 42.27 10.24 19.84
C ASP A 20 41.64 9.41 20.95
N LYS A 21 41.52 9.96 22.16
CA LYS A 21 40.70 9.33 23.24
C LYS A 21 39.25 9.15 22.78
N GLY A 22 38.67 10.13 22.07
CA GLY A 22 37.33 10.00 21.48
C GLY A 22 37.24 8.89 20.45
N ASN A 23 38.26 8.74 19.58
CA ASN A 23 38.33 7.68 18.59
C ASN A 23 38.42 6.27 19.24
N GLU A 24 39.11 6.12 20.33
CA GLU A 24 39.18 4.86 21.07
C GLU A 24 37.81 4.48 21.66
N PHE A 25 37.14 5.41 22.33
CA PHE A 25 35.80 5.16 22.82
C PHE A 25 34.80 4.87 21.71
N PHE A 26 34.95 5.52 20.56
CA PHE A 26 34.14 5.23 19.37
C PHE A 26 34.36 3.79 18.88
N LYS A 27 35.63 3.37 18.74
CA LYS A 27 35.99 1.99 18.35
C LYS A 27 35.51 0.94 19.38
N ALA A 28 35.51 1.31 20.67
CA ALA A 28 35.00 0.47 21.75
C ALA A 28 33.44 0.47 21.83
N GLY A 29 32.72 1.14 20.93
CA GLY A 29 31.26 1.24 20.92
C GLY A 29 30.67 2.19 21.96
N ASN A 30 31.51 2.90 22.73
CA ASN A 30 31.04 3.87 23.73
C ASN A 30 30.81 5.24 23.09
N TYR A 31 29.78 5.33 22.23
CA TYR A 31 29.49 6.51 21.44
C TYR A 31 29.14 7.74 22.28
N LEU A 32 28.58 7.56 23.49
CA LEU A 32 28.25 8.66 24.38
C LEU A 32 29.52 9.35 24.90
N LYS A 33 30.50 8.57 25.39
CA LYS A 33 31.78 9.09 25.84
C LYS A 33 32.58 9.69 24.69
N ALA A 34 32.56 9.03 23.49
CA ALA A 34 33.20 9.57 22.31
C ALA A 34 32.64 10.96 21.94
N ALA A 35 31.31 11.12 21.89
CA ALA A 35 30.67 12.39 21.60
C ALA A 35 31.00 13.49 22.62
N ALA A 36 31.12 13.14 23.91
CA ALA A 36 31.52 14.07 24.96
C ALA A 36 32.95 14.56 24.76
N LEU A 37 33.89 13.65 24.44
CA LEU A 37 35.29 14.00 24.19
C LEU A 37 35.46 14.83 22.91
N TYR A 38 34.76 14.48 21.84
CA TYR A 38 34.74 15.33 20.63
C TYR A 38 34.16 16.72 20.93
N THR A 39 33.15 16.83 21.81
CA THR A 39 32.62 18.14 22.21
C THR A 39 33.63 18.96 22.98
N GLN A 40 34.45 18.33 23.84
CA GLN A 40 35.57 19.03 24.52
C GLN A 40 36.65 19.44 23.51
N ALA A 41 37.00 18.57 22.57
CA ALA A 41 37.97 18.86 21.53
C ALA A 41 37.52 20.04 20.62
N ILE A 42 36.23 20.11 20.28
CA ILE A 42 35.63 21.22 19.49
C ILE A 42 35.72 22.55 20.24
N LYS A 43 35.63 22.56 21.57
CA LYS A 43 35.82 23.80 22.35
C LYS A 43 37.23 24.33 22.24
N LEU A 44 38.22 23.44 22.06
CA LEU A 44 39.63 23.82 21.92
C LEU A 44 39.97 24.18 20.47
N ASP A 45 39.42 23.48 19.51
CA ASP A 45 39.64 23.71 18.07
C ASP A 45 38.31 23.68 17.31
N PRO A 46 37.55 24.77 17.30
CA PRO A 46 36.24 24.83 16.63
C PRO A 46 36.34 24.89 15.11
N SER A 47 37.51 25.05 14.54
CA SER A 47 37.73 25.15 13.09
C SER A 47 38.03 23.76 12.46
N ASN A 48 38.16 22.72 13.23
CA ASN A 48 38.57 21.41 12.76
C ASN A 48 37.39 20.56 12.28
N PRO A 49 37.20 20.37 10.97
CA PRO A 49 36.06 19.64 10.43
C PRO A 49 36.03 18.16 10.85
N ALA A 50 37.21 17.55 11.15
CA ALA A 50 37.29 16.16 11.54
C ALA A 50 36.59 15.86 12.88
N LEU A 51 36.60 16.82 13.79
CA LEU A 51 35.93 16.68 15.11
C LEU A 51 34.41 16.63 14.96
N TYR A 52 33.85 17.50 14.12
CA TYR A 52 32.42 17.49 13.83
C TYR A 52 32.03 16.21 13.07
N SER A 53 32.80 15.79 12.08
CA SER A 53 32.56 14.54 11.34
C SER A 53 32.58 13.32 12.26
N ASN A 54 33.52 13.26 13.22
CA ASN A 54 33.59 12.14 14.18
C ASN A 54 32.41 12.20 15.18
N ARG A 55 32.05 13.39 15.65
CA ARG A 55 30.89 13.57 16.56
C ARG A 55 29.58 13.26 15.85
N ALA A 56 29.44 13.63 14.56
CA ALA A 56 28.29 13.24 13.74
C ALA A 56 28.14 11.73 13.64
N ALA A 57 29.26 11.00 13.47
CA ALA A 57 29.24 9.53 13.47
C ALA A 57 28.79 8.98 14.83
N ALA A 58 29.28 9.52 15.95
CA ALA A 58 28.87 9.11 17.27
C ALA A 58 27.37 9.39 17.52
N PHE A 59 26.87 10.55 17.13
CA PHE A 59 25.45 10.89 17.22
C PHE A 59 24.57 10.01 16.33
N LEU A 60 25.05 9.60 15.16
CA LEU A 60 24.34 8.65 14.27
C LEU A 60 24.12 7.31 14.97
N HIS A 61 25.19 6.74 15.60
CA HIS A 61 25.07 5.51 16.37
C HIS A 61 24.17 5.64 17.61
N LEU A 62 24.07 6.85 18.20
CA LEU A 62 23.17 7.17 19.30
C LEU A 62 21.74 7.50 18.85
N VAL A 63 21.45 7.39 17.55
CA VAL A 63 20.14 7.74 16.91
C VAL A 63 19.75 9.21 17.17
N LYS A 64 20.73 10.09 17.47
CA LYS A 64 20.50 11.52 17.62
C LYS A 64 20.63 12.25 16.27
N LEU A 65 19.74 11.88 15.34
CA LEU A 65 19.88 12.18 13.91
C LEU A 65 19.95 13.67 13.61
N ASN A 66 19.15 14.50 14.26
CA ASN A 66 19.18 15.96 14.05
C ASN A 66 20.52 16.58 14.48
N LYS A 67 21.09 16.13 15.61
CA LYS A 67 22.42 16.60 16.05
C LYS A 67 23.53 16.14 15.12
N ALA A 68 23.43 14.90 14.65
CA ALA A 68 24.35 14.35 13.68
C ALA A 68 24.32 15.14 12.36
N LEU A 69 23.13 15.52 11.89
CA LEU A 69 22.97 16.28 10.65
C LEU A 69 23.62 17.67 10.74
N ILE A 70 23.40 18.38 11.85
CA ILE A 70 24.03 19.69 12.11
C ILE A 70 25.56 19.58 12.05
N ASP A 71 26.14 18.55 12.71
CA ASP A 71 27.58 18.34 12.71
C ASP A 71 28.13 17.98 11.33
N ALA A 72 27.40 17.17 10.54
CA ALA A 72 27.79 16.86 9.17
C ALA A 72 27.75 18.12 8.28
N GLU A 73 26.76 18.98 8.43
CA GLU A 73 26.67 20.25 7.71
C GLU A 73 27.76 21.20 8.13
N THR A 74 28.08 21.29 9.41
CA THR A 74 29.23 22.06 9.90
C THR A 74 30.55 21.52 9.31
N THR A 75 30.69 20.20 9.20
CA THR A 75 31.87 19.60 8.55
C THR A 75 32.00 20.05 7.10
N ILE A 76 30.90 20.11 6.34
CA ILE A 76 30.88 20.58 4.95
C ILE A 76 31.20 22.07 4.88
N THR A 77 30.65 22.90 5.78
CA THR A 77 30.90 24.35 5.83
C THR A 77 32.38 24.63 6.09
N LEU A 78 33.02 23.89 7.00
CA LEU A 78 34.44 24.06 7.33
C LEU A 78 35.38 23.53 6.26
N ASN A 79 34.99 22.49 5.55
CA ASN A 79 35.77 21.95 4.44
C ASN A 79 34.82 21.43 3.32
N PRO A 80 34.41 22.31 2.39
CA PRO A 80 33.48 21.98 1.32
C PRO A 80 33.93 20.93 0.31
N GLN A 81 35.25 20.72 0.20
CA GLN A 81 35.81 19.74 -0.75
C GLN A 81 36.10 18.38 -0.11
N TRP A 82 35.83 18.21 1.18
CA TRP A 82 36.11 16.98 1.87
C TRP A 82 34.94 16.00 1.77
N GLU A 83 35.12 14.91 1.02
CA GLU A 83 34.10 13.90 0.72
C GLU A 83 33.44 13.31 1.97
N LYS A 84 34.19 13.23 3.11
CA LYS A 84 33.67 12.65 4.36
C LYS A 84 32.49 13.44 4.94
N GLY A 85 32.44 14.76 4.75
CA GLY A 85 31.30 15.56 5.18
C GLY A 85 30.02 15.12 4.48
N TYR A 86 30.06 15.00 3.17
CA TYR A 86 28.92 14.55 2.37
C TYR A 86 28.57 13.09 2.61
N PHE A 87 29.58 12.23 2.79
CA PHE A 87 29.37 10.83 3.17
C PHE A 87 28.60 10.72 4.51
N ARG A 88 29.04 11.47 5.55
CA ARG A 88 28.34 11.52 6.85
C ARG A 88 26.90 12.02 6.70
N LYS A 89 26.70 13.12 5.95
CA LYS A 89 25.37 13.65 5.66
C LYS A 89 24.50 12.59 4.99
N GLY A 90 25.01 11.90 3.99
CA GLY A 90 24.31 10.81 3.30
C GLY A 90 23.92 9.67 4.23
N CYS A 91 24.81 9.22 5.12
CA CYS A 91 24.51 8.17 6.09
C CYS A 91 23.41 8.59 7.09
N ILE A 92 23.43 9.84 7.51
CA ILE A 92 22.42 10.37 8.46
C ILE A 92 21.07 10.49 7.79
N LEU A 93 21.01 11.02 6.56
CA LEU A 93 19.79 11.14 5.77
C LEU A 93 19.19 9.77 5.42
N GLU A 94 20.05 8.76 5.15
CA GLU A 94 19.63 7.37 5.02
C GLU A 94 18.94 6.86 6.28
N ALA A 95 19.51 7.12 7.47
CA ALA A 95 18.91 6.75 8.75
C ALA A 95 17.62 7.52 9.07
N MET A 96 17.42 8.69 8.47
CA MET A 96 16.18 9.47 8.51
C MET A 96 15.16 9.04 7.45
N GLU A 97 15.44 7.99 6.67
CA GLU A 97 14.66 7.51 5.51
C GLU A 97 14.45 8.56 4.40
N ARG A 98 15.26 9.60 4.39
CA ARG A 98 15.29 10.65 3.34
C ARG A 98 16.20 10.19 2.20
N TYR A 99 15.75 9.17 1.45
CA TYR A 99 16.61 8.46 0.50
C TYR A 99 17.07 9.29 -0.67
N ASP A 100 16.23 10.20 -1.19
CA ASP A 100 16.61 11.06 -2.32
C ASP A 100 17.69 12.07 -1.90
N ASP A 101 17.56 12.68 -0.73
CA ASP A 101 18.56 13.59 -0.17
C ASP A 101 19.87 12.87 0.17
N ALA A 102 19.77 11.63 0.67
CA ALA A 102 20.93 10.78 0.94
C ALA A 102 21.68 10.45 -0.36
N LEU A 103 20.96 10.08 -1.43
CA LEU A 103 21.53 9.83 -2.74
C LEU A 103 22.26 11.04 -3.29
N ALA A 104 21.66 12.24 -3.22
CA ALA A 104 22.28 13.48 -3.64
C ALA A 104 23.59 13.74 -2.87
N SER A 105 23.59 13.51 -1.53
CA SER A 105 24.77 13.68 -0.70
C SER A 105 25.88 12.69 -1.05
N PHE A 106 25.55 11.43 -1.29
CA PHE A 106 26.52 10.41 -1.72
C PHE A 106 27.07 10.67 -3.13
N GLN A 107 26.25 11.20 -4.04
CA GLN A 107 26.71 11.60 -5.38
C GLN A 107 27.77 12.71 -5.30
N ILE A 108 27.57 13.72 -4.44
CA ILE A 108 28.56 14.77 -4.21
C ILE A 108 29.83 14.17 -3.58
N ALA A 109 29.71 13.26 -2.60
CA ALA A 109 30.86 12.58 -2.03
C ALA A 109 31.67 11.82 -3.10
N LEU A 110 30.97 11.18 -4.06
CA LEU A 110 31.61 10.45 -5.16
C LEU A 110 32.29 11.39 -6.16
N GLN A 111 31.79 12.63 -6.36
CA GLN A 111 32.47 13.65 -7.18
C GLN A 111 33.83 14.03 -6.61
N TYR A 112 33.94 14.18 -5.28
CA TYR A 112 35.20 14.49 -4.62
C TYR A 112 36.12 13.28 -4.45
N ASN A 113 35.56 12.07 -4.38
CA ASN A 113 36.33 10.82 -4.32
C ASN A 113 35.74 9.76 -5.25
N PRO A 114 36.03 9.81 -6.57
CA PRO A 114 35.46 8.90 -7.58
C PRO A 114 35.81 7.42 -7.37
N GLN A 115 36.89 7.12 -6.66
CA GLN A 115 37.36 5.76 -6.42
C GLN A 115 36.72 5.09 -5.19
N SER A 116 35.80 5.77 -4.49
CA SER A 116 35.18 5.23 -3.29
C SER A 116 34.20 4.11 -3.61
N ALA A 117 34.65 2.85 -3.47
CA ALA A 117 33.82 1.67 -3.62
C ALA A 117 32.68 1.60 -2.57
N GLU A 118 32.90 2.19 -1.39
CA GLU A 118 31.90 2.25 -0.33
C GLU A 118 30.72 3.16 -0.73
N VAL A 119 31.03 4.37 -1.20
CA VAL A 119 30.01 5.33 -1.66
C VAL A 119 29.24 4.76 -2.84
N SER A 120 29.93 4.13 -3.82
CA SER A 120 29.29 3.51 -4.99
C SER A 120 28.31 2.41 -4.59
N ARG A 121 28.69 1.56 -3.63
CA ARG A 121 27.78 0.52 -3.08
C ARG A 121 26.57 1.12 -2.37
N LYS A 122 26.76 2.19 -1.60
CA LYS A 122 25.67 2.91 -0.93
C LYS A 122 24.68 3.49 -1.95
N ILE A 123 25.17 4.16 -2.98
CA ILE A 123 24.35 4.72 -4.06
C ILE A 123 23.51 3.60 -4.73
N LYS A 124 24.16 2.51 -5.15
CA LYS A 124 23.47 1.38 -5.81
C LYS A 124 22.33 0.82 -4.94
N ARG A 125 22.61 0.57 -3.66
CA ARG A 125 21.63 0.02 -2.72
C ARG A 125 20.46 0.99 -2.50
N LEU A 126 20.77 2.26 -2.23
CA LEU A 126 19.74 3.27 -1.95
C LEU A 126 18.91 3.62 -3.17
N SER A 127 19.49 3.63 -4.37
CA SER A 127 18.72 3.82 -5.60
C SER A 127 17.65 2.74 -5.78
N GLN A 128 17.95 1.50 -5.40
CA GLN A 128 16.95 0.44 -5.43
C GLN A 128 15.86 0.66 -4.36
N VAL A 129 16.26 0.95 -3.12
CA VAL A 129 15.31 1.20 -2.02
C VAL A 129 14.39 2.39 -2.33
N ALA A 130 14.93 3.49 -2.87
CA ALA A 130 14.13 4.66 -3.25
C ALA A 130 13.12 4.32 -4.35
N LYS A 131 13.53 3.56 -5.38
CA LYS A 131 12.63 3.09 -6.44
C LYS A 131 11.51 2.20 -5.88
N ASP A 132 11.86 1.25 -5.01
CA ASP A 132 10.88 0.33 -4.42
C ASP A 132 9.89 1.07 -3.52
N LYS A 133 10.37 2.05 -2.72
CA LYS A 133 9.49 2.90 -1.89
C LYS A 133 8.55 3.74 -2.75
N LYS A 134 9.06 4.37 -3.82
CA LYS A 134 8.23 5.14 -4.76
C LYS A 134 7.17 4.27 -5.41
N ARG A 135 7.57 3.10 -5.91
CA ARG A 135 6.63 2.15 -6.53
C ARG A 135 5.57 1.64 -5.53
N ALA A 136 5.98 1.35 -4.28
CA ALA A 136 5.03 0.96 -3.23
C ALA A 136 4.02 2.07 -2.91
N GLN A 137 4.47 3.34 -2.93
CA GLN A 137 3.60 4.50 -2.73
C GLN A 137 2.65 4.70 -3.91
N GLU A 138 3.10 4.51 -5.16
CA GLU A 138 2.25 4.56 -6.36
C GLU A 138 1.15 3.50 -6.30
N VAL A 139 1.51 2.25 -5.94
CA VAL A 139 0.52 1.17 -5.75
C VAL A 139 -0.48 1.52 -4.65
N GLN A 140 -0.03 2.10 -3.54
CA GLN A 140 -0.92 2.51 -2.46
C GLN A 140 -1.86 3.63 -2.90
N ASN A 141 -1.37 4.61 -3.66
CA ASN A 141 -2.19 5.69 -4.21
C ASN A 141 -3.24 5.15 -5.20
N LEU A 142 -2.86 4.21 -6.06
CA LEU A 142 -3.81 3.55 -6.98
C LEU A 142 -4.91 2.82 -6.21
N ARG A 143 -4.57 2.15 -5.10
CA ARG A 143 -5.56 1.45 -4.24
C ARG A 143 -6.53 2.41 -3.55
N SER A 144 -6.05 3.59 -3.12
CA SER A 144 -6.87 4.61 -2.46
C SER A 144 -7.72 5.42 -3.44
N ASN A 145 -7.40 5.40 -4.73
CA ASN A 145 -8.10 6.16 -5.78
C ASN A 145 -9.14 5.32 -6.54
N VAL A 146 -9.47 4.12 -6.07
CA VAL A 146 -10.57 3.33 -6.64
C VAL A 146 -11.89 4.02 -6.26
N ASP A 147 -12.45 4.73 -7.22
CA ASP A 147 -13.72 5.45 -7.09
C ASP A 147 -14.80 4.72 -7.88
N MET A 148 -15.55 3.85 -7.20
CA MET A 148 -16.62 3.07 -7.82
C MET A 148 -17.74 3.98 -8.31
N ALA A 149 -18.05 5.05 -7.60
CA ALA A 149 -19.09 5.99 -8.01
C ALA A 149 -18.75 6.62 -9.37
N LYS A 150 -17.49 7.02 -9.57
CA LYS A 150 -17.00 7.54 -10.85
C LYS A 150 -17.03 6.50 -11.96
N SER A 151 -16.60 5.26 -11.65
CA SER A 151 -16.60 4.16 -12.62
C SER A 151 -18.02 3.75 -13.05
N LEU A 152 -19.03 4.08 -12.24
CA LEU A 152 -20.45 3.79 -12.47
C LEU A 152 -21.26 5.02 -12.91
N GLU A 153 -20.63 6.14 -13.31
CA GLU A 153 -21.34 7.37 -13.67
C GLU A 153 -22.35 7.18 -14.83
N THR A 154 -22.02 6.33 -15.80
CA THR A 154 -22.94 5.98 -16.91
C THR A 154 -24.18 5.24 -16.37
N LEU A 155 -24.00 4.38 -15.37
CA LEU A 155 -25.09 3.66 -14.73
C LEU A 155 -25.98 4.60 -13.94
N LYS A 156 -25.42 5.59 -13.26
CA LYS A 156 -26.14 6.62 -12.53
C LYS A 156 -27.11 7.38 -13.43
N SER A 157 -26.66 7.76 -14.63
CA SER A 157 -27.52 8.40 -15.64
C SER A 157 -28.63 7.48 -16.12
N GLU A 158 -28.33 6.19 -16.36
CA GLU A 158 -29.32 5.17 -16.76
C GLU A 158 -30.36 4.93 -15.66
N MET A 159 -29.93 4.92 -14.38
CA MET A 159 -30.83 4.79 -13.23
C MET A 159 -31.76 5.99 -13.07
N SER A 160 -31.21 7.19 -13.15
CA SER A 160 -32.01 8.43 -13.09
C SER A 160 -33.12 8.47 -14.15
N GLU A 161 -32.80 8.02 -15.37
CA GLU A 161 -33.79 7.97 -16.46
C GLU A 161 -34.89 6.92 -16.22
N LYS A 162 -34.51 5.72 -15.72
CA LYS A 162 -35.45 4.60 -15.55
C LYS A 162 -36.34 4.71 -14.34
N TYR A 163 -35.87 5.25 -13.25
CA TYR A 163 -36.63 5.32 -11.99
C TYR A 163 -37.46 6.60 -11.84
N GLY A 164 -37.00 7.71 -12.41
CA GLY A 164 -37.69 8.99 -12.36
C GLY A 164 -37.76 9.65 -10.98
N ASP A 165 -37.84 8.88 -9.89
CA ASP A 165 -37.78 9.36 -8.52
C ASP A 165 -36.35 9.43 -8.03
N GLU A 166 -35.94 10.62 -7.55
CA GLU A 166 -34.55 10.93 -7.21
C GLU A 166 -34.09 10.18 -5.97
N ASP A 167 -34.90 10.05 -4.96
CA ASP A 167 -34.52 9.40 -3.71
C ASP A 167 -34.42 7.89 -3.90
N CYS A 168 -35.30 7.28 -4.67
CA CYS A 168 -35.32 5.85 -4.92
C CYS A 168 -34.04 5.37 -5.66
N TRP A 169 -33.66 6.01 -6.78
CA TRP A 169 -32.48 5.55 -7.52
C TRP A 169 -31.18 5.88 -6.78
N LYS A 170 -31.12 6.96 -5.99
CA LYS A 170 -29.94 7.29 -5.18
C LYS A 170 -29.66 6.24 -4.12
N ASP A 171 -30.67 5.78 -3.41
CA ASP A 171 -30.54 4.70 -2.43
C ASP A 171 -30.02 3.41 -3.09
N ILE A 172 -30.59 3.04 -4.24
CA ILE A 172 -30.18 1.86 -5.01
C ILE A 172 -28.73 2.01 -5.52
N PHE A 173 -28.37 3.19 -6.00
CA PHE A 173 -27.02 3.46 -6.50
C PHE A 173 -25.99 3.44 -5.36
N SER A 174 -26.29 4.08 -4.22
CA SER A 174 -25.42 4.07 -3.04
C SER A 174 -25.20 2.65 -2.52
N PHE A 175 -26.26 1.85 -2.42
CA PHE A 175 -26.16 0.44 -2.05
C PHE A 175 -25.21 -0.36 -2.96
N LEU A 176 -25.31 -0.16 -4.28
CA LEU A 176 -24.40 -0.84 -5.23
C LEU A 176 -22.96 -0.37 -5.05
N VAL A 177 -22.73 0.94 -4.97
CA VAL A 177 -21.38 1.53 -4.79
C VAL A 177 -20.75 1.00 -3.51
N GLU A 178 -21.43 1.10 -2.37
CA GLU A 178 -20.95 0.62 -1.07
C GLU A 178 -20.62 -0.86 -1.07
N THR A 179 -21.44 -1.69 -1.73
CA THR A 179 -21.20 -3.13 -1.87
C THR A 179 -19.94 -3.38 -2.68
N MET A 180 -19.74 -2.67 -3.80
CA MET A 180 -18.56 -2.83 -4.65
C MET A 180 -17.29 -2.33 -3.96
N GLU A 181 -17.35 -1.18 -3.29
CA GLU A 181 -16.21 -0.63 -2.53
C GLU A 181 -15.79 -1.56 -1.38
N THR A 182 -16.77 -2.11 -0.66
CA THR A 182 -16.52 -3.10 0.41
C THR A 182 -15.83 -4.35 -0.14
N ALA A 183 -16.29 -4.86 -1.28
CA ALA A 183 -15.69 -6.02 -1.94
C ALA A 183 -14.26 -5.73 -2.43
N VAL A 184 -14.03 -4.56 -3.05
CA VAL A 184 -12.70 -4.11 -3.49
C VAL A 184 -11.76 -3.96 -2.29
N LYS A 185 -12.21 -3.34 -1.20
CA LYS A 185 -11.42 -3.19 0.02
C LYS A 185 -11.02 -4.55 0.59
N SER A 186 -11.99 -5.47 0.73
CA SER A 186 -11.71 -6.84 1.20
C SER A 186 -10.69 -7.54 0.30
N TRP A 187 -10.83 -7.42 -1.03
CA TRP A 187 -9.90 -8.00 -1.99
C TRP A 187 -8.50 -7.40 -1.89
N HIS A 188 -8.37 -6.08 -1.67
CA HIS A 188 -7.10 -5.41 -1.44
C HIS A 188 -6.40 -5.88 -0.16
N GLU A 189 -7.16 -6.15 0.91
CA GLU A 189 -6.63 -6.51 2.21
C GLU A 189 -6.26 -8.00 2.29
N THR A 190 -7.14 -8.86 1.78
CA THR A 190 -7.07 -10.32 2.01
C THR A 190 -6.86 -11.13 0.74
N SER A 191 -6.92 -10.51 -0.45
CA SER A 191 -7.00 -11.18 -1.77
C SER A 191 -8.18 -12.15 -1.88
N LYS A 192 -9.26 -11.87 -1.14
CA LYS A 192 -10.48 -12.68 -1.11
C LYS A 192 -11.72 -11.79 -0.94
N VAL A 193 -12.84 -12.27 -1.44
CA VAL A 193 -14.17 -11.79 -1.08
C VAL A 193 -15.02 -12.99 -0.72
N ASP A 194 -15.88 -12.82 0.27
CA ASP A 194 -16.85 -13.84 0.62
C ASP A 194 -17.97 -13.84 -0.43
N PRO A 195 -18.37 -15.02 -0.94
CA PRO A 195 -19.47 -15.11 -1.88
C PRO A 195 -20.80 -14.88 -1.16
N ARG A 196 -21.38 -13.70 -1.39
CA ARG A 196 -22.59 -13.24 -0.70
C ARG A 196 -23.58 -12.56 -1.65
N VAL A 197 -24.85 -12.62 -1.27
CA VAL A 197 -25.90 -11.79 -1.82
C VAL A 197 -26.37 -10.82 -0.74
N TYR A 198 -26.29 -9.55 -1.04
CA TYR A 198 -26.77 -8.44 -0.24
C TYR A 198 -28.11 -7.99 -0.79
N PHE A 199 -29.04 -7.65 0.09
CA PHE A 199 -30.36 -7.14 -0.30
C PHE A 199 -30.53 -5.71 0.19
N LEU A 200 -31.18 -4.87 -0.62
CA LEU A 200 -31.67 -3.56 -0.24
C LEU A 200 -33.20 -3.67 -0.04
N LEU A 201 -33.66 -3.33 1.16
CA LEU A 201 -35.08 -3.38 1.49
C LEU A 201 -35.83 -2.19 0.90
N ASP A 202 -37.07 -2.42 0.51
CA ASP A 202 -38.01 -1.36 0.11
C ASP A 202 -38.49 -0.61 1.38
N LYS A 203 -38.06 0.63 1.54
CA LYS A 203 -38.35 1.45 2.73
C LYS A 203 -39.85 1.71 2.95
N GLU A 204 -40.65 1.69 1.88
CA GLU A 204 -42.09 1.90 1.98
C GLU A 204 -42.85 0.66 2.51
N LYS A 205 -42.27 -0.53 2.31
CA LYS A 205 -42.90 -1.80 2.66
C LYS A 205 -42.33 -2.41 3.93
N THR A 206 -41.20 -1.90 4.42
CA THR A 206 -40.43 -2.54 5.52
C THR A 206 -40.51 -1.64 6.77
N GLN A 207 -40.58 -2.23 7.96
CA GLN A 207 -40.46 -1.51 9.22
C GLN A 207 -39.05 -0.98 9.39
N ALA A 208 -38.91 0.23 9.96
CA ALA A 208 -37.64 0.99 10.03
C ALA A 208 -36.48 0.27 10.73
N ASP A 209 -36.74 -0.74 11.59
CA ASP A 209 -35.72 -1.45 12.38
C ASP A 209 -35.36 -2.83 11.83
N LYS A 210 -35.79 -3.18 10.61
CA LYS A 210 -35.48 -4.49 10.03
C LYS A 210 -34.15 -4.47 9.29
N ASP A 211 -33.19 -5.27 9.74
CA ASP A 211 -31.90 -5.44 9.05
C ASP A 211 -32.08 -6.11 7.68
N ALA A 212 -31.36 -5.61 6.68
CA ALA A 212 -31.34 -6.20 5.36
C ALA A 212 -30.62 -7.56 5.39
N PRO A 213 -31.21 -8.63 4.84
CA PRO A 213 -30.60 -9.94 4.86
C PRO A 213 -29.30 -9.96 4.02
N VAL A 214 -28.30 -10.66 4.54
CA VAL A 214 -27.08 -11.01 3.81
C VAL A 214 -26.96 -12.53 3.77
N VAL A 215 -26.94 -13.10 2.57
CA VAL A 215 -26.95 -14.54 2.37
C VAL A 215 -25.61 -15.03 1.87
N ASN A 216 -24.99 -15.97 2.60
CA ASN A 216 -23.78 -16.64 2.15
C ASN A 216 -24.14 -17.71 1.09
N ILE A 217 -23.37 -17.73 -0.02
CA ILE A 217 -23.64 -18.57 -1.18
C ILE A 217 -22.43 -19.42 -1.59
N ASP A 218 -21.58 -19.82 -0.64
CA ASP A 218 -20.33 -20.54 -0.90
C ASP A 218 -20.51 -21.75 -1.84
N LYS A 219 -21.60 -22.51 -1.66
CA LYS A 219 -21.87 -23.73 -2.40
C LYS A 219 -22.78 -23.54 -3.62
N ALA A 220 -23.24 -22.30 -3.86
CA ALA A 220 -24.22 -22.04 -4.92
C ALA A 220 -23.71 -22.39 -6.32
N PHE A 221 -22.41 -22.36 -6.54
CA PHE A 221 -21.78 -22.48 -7.86
C PHE A 221 -21.07 -23.83 -8.09
N GLU A 222 -21.26 -24.82 -7.22
CA GLU A 222 -20.62 -26.14 -7.34
C GLU A 222 -21.27 -26.99 -8.44
N SER A 223 -22.59 -26.94 -8.58
CA SER A 223 -23.35 -27.78 -9.48
C SER A 223 -24.67 -27.13 -9.91
N PRO A 224 -25.33 -27.65 -10.99
CA PRO A 224 -26.67 -27.20 -11.37
C PRO A 224 -27.71 -27.32 -10.26
N HIS A 225 -27.61 -28.35 -9.43
CA HIS A 225 -28.57 -28.63 -8.36
C HIS A 225 -28.39 -27.58 -7.23
N THR A 226 -27.16 -27.38 -6.74
CA THR A 226 -26.88 -26.38 -5.69
C THR A 226 -27.21 -24.99 -6.16
N HIS A 227 -26.96 -24.68 -7.43
CA HIS A 227 -27.28 -23.40 -8.04
C HIS A 227 -28.81 -23.16 -8.06
N SER A 228 -29.61 -24.13 -8.50
CA SER A 228 -31.06 -24.02 -8.54
C SER A 228 -31.69 -23.92 -7.14
N SER A 229 -31.19 -24.69 -6.18
CA SER A 229 -31.64 -24.64 -4.78
C SER A 229 -31.32 -23.28 -4.13
N CYS A 230 -30.10 -22.77 -4.32
CA CYS A 230 -29.70 -21.47 -3.83
C CYS A 230 -30.56 -20.34 -4.44
N PHE A 231 -30.78 -20.40 -5.76
CA PHE A 231 -31.62 -19.41 -6.43
C PHE A 231 -33.05 -19.39 -5.90
N SER A 232 -33.68 -20.55 -5.69
CA SER A 232 -35.02 -20.64 -5.12
C SER A 232 -35.08 -20.03 -3.71
N PHE A 233 -34.08 -20.30 -2.89
CA PHE A 233 -33.97 -19.72 -1.55
C PHE A 233 -33.78 -18.20 -1.59
N LEU A 234 -32.90 -17.69 -2.47
CA LEU A 234 -32.67 -16.24 -2.61
C LEU A 234 -33.93 -15.52 -3.08
N ARG A 235 -34.72 -16.12 -3.98
CA ARG A 235 -36.01 -15.56 -4.41
C ARG A 235 -36.98 -15.45 -3.25
N GLN A 236 -37.09 -16.51 -2.43
CA GLN A 236 -37.91 -16.49 -1.23
C GLN A 236 -37.44 -15.41 -0.24
N CYS A 237 -36.12 -15.31 0.01
CA CYS A 237 -35.57 -14.25 0.84
C CYS A 237 -35.94 -12.85 0.34
N ALA A 238 -35.85 -12.63 -0.97
CA ALA A 238 -36.20 -11.33 -1.57
C ALA A 238 -37.67 -10.98 -1.39
N GLU A 239 -38.57 -11.97 -1.55
CA GLU A 239 -40.02 -11.83 -1.36
C GLU A 239 -40.37 -11.56 0.12
N ASP A 240 -39.84 -12.36 1.06
CA ASP A 240 -40.12 -12.27 2.50
C ASP A 240 -39.55 -11.01 3.15
N SER A 241 -38.47 -10.47 2.60
CA SER A 241 -37.82 -9.26 3.10
C SER A 241 -38.33 -7.98 2.43
N PHE A 242 -39.19 -8.08 1.42
CA PHE A 242 -39.62 -6.95 0.59
C PHE A 242 -38.41 -6.23 -0.04
N ALA A 243 -37.47 -6.99 -0.57
CA ALA A 243 -36.28 -6.39 -1.18
C ALA A 243 -36.60 -5.67 -2.49
N GLY A 244 -36.07 -4.46 -2.67
CA GLY A 244 -36.18 -3.67 -3.90
C GLY A 244 -34.99 -3.85 -4.85
N ALA A 245 -33.84 -4.27 -4.31
CA ALA A 245 -32.64 -4.62 -5.07
C ALA A 245 -31.82 -5.69 -4.40
N ALA A 246 -30.94 -6.35 -5.19
CA ALA A 246 -29.99 -7.34 -4.72
C ALA A 246 -28.65 -7.18 -5.43
N CYS A 247 -27.56 -7.40 -4.72
CA CYS A 247 -26.20 -7.37 -5.23
C CYS A 247 -25.45 -8.65 -4.81
N LEU A 248 -25.08 -9.45 -5.80
CA LEU A 248 -24.25 -10.64 -5.62
C LEU A 248 -22.79 -10.26 -5.80
N VAL A 249 -21.93 -10.70 -4.88
CA VAL A 249 -20.48 -10.66 -5.00
C VAL A 249 -19.96 -12.10 -4.93
N ALA A 250 -19.14 -12.51 -5.91
CA ALA A 250 -18.59 -13.85 -5.92
C ALA A 250 -17.19 -13.89 -6.55
N PRO A 251 -16.17 -14.48 -5.90
CA PRO A 251 -14.85 -14.64 -6.49
C PRO A 251 -14.91 -15.60 -7.68
N LYS A 252 -14.17 -15.30 -8.74
CA LYS A 252 -14.11 -16.14 -9.95
C LYS A 252 -13.74 -17.59 -9.63
N SER A 253 -12.87 -17.79 -8.66
CA SER A 253 -12.30 -19.10 -8.31
C SER A 253 -13.33 -20.15 -7.84
N ILE A 254 -14.47 -19.72 -7.28
CA ILE A 254 -15.49 -20.66 -6.77
C ILE A 254 -16.54 -21.05 -7.80
N ILE A 255 -16.62 -20.34 -8.93
CA ILE A 255 -17.70 -20.53 -9.88
C ILE A 255 -17.37 -21.68 -10.83
N ALA A 256 -17.84 -22.88 -10.52
CA ALA A 256 -17.75 -24.04 -11.39
C ALA A 256 -18.96 -24.15 -12.34
N TYR A 257 -20.12 -23.62 -11.90
CA TYR A 257 -21.37 -23.57 -12.65
C TYR A 257 -22.14 -22.29 -12.30
N PRO A 258 -22.75 -21.56 -13.26
CA PRO A 258 -22.68 -21.78 -14.72
C PRO A 258 -21.28 -21.49 -15.28
N GLN A 259 -20.98 -22.04 -16.47
CA GLN A 259 -19.64 -21.90 -17.07
C GLN A 259 -19.52 -20.56 -17.83
N VAL A 260 -19.67 -19.46 -17.13
CA VAL A 260 -19.78 -18.10 -17.68
C VAL A 260 -18.56 -17.61 -18.46
N TRP A 261 -17.41 -18.24 -18.29
CA TRP A 261 -16.15 -17.90 -18.98
C TRP A 261 -15.72 -18.89 -20.04
N LYS A 262 -16.43 -19.98 -20.24
CA LYS A 262 -16.10 -20.95 -21.31
C LYS A 262 -16.61 -20.53 -22.68
N GLY A 263 -17.03 -19.31 -22.88
CA GLY A 263 -17.42 -18.72 -24.14
C GLY A 263 -18.15 -19.65 -25.11
N GLN A 264 -19.27 -19.28 -25.65
CA GLN A 264 -19.84 -20.01 -26.78
C GLN A 264 -18.97 -19.76 -28.01
N GLY A 265 -18.30 -20.81 -28.53
CA GLY A 265 -17.47 -20.75 -29.72
C GLY A 265 -15.98 -20.51 -29.46
N SER A 266 -15.21 -20.17 -30.50
CA SER A 266 -13.76 -20.03 -30.50
C SER A 266 -13.20 -18.79 -29.78
N ARG A 267 -14.03 -17.97 -29.16
CA ARG A 267 -13.58 -16.75 -28.46
C ARG A 267 -13.18 -17.11 -27.03
N LYS A 268 -11.87 -17.14 -26.80
CA LYS A 268 -11.33 -17.20 -25.41
C LYS A 268 -11.79 -15.96 -24.66
N TRP A 269 -12.34 -16.15 -23.46
CA TRP A 269 -12.66 -15.06 -22.55
C TRP A 269 -11.37 -14.28 -22.21
N ARG A 270 -11.36 -12.96 -22.46
CA ARG A 270 -10.14 -12.14 -22.39
C ARG A 270 -9.53 -12.06 -20.98
N HIS A 271 -10.33 -12.30 -19.93
CA HIS A 271 -9.88 -12.32 -18.56
C HIS A 271 -9.65 -13.75 -18.01
N GLY A 272 -9.53 -14.75 -18.86
CA GLY A 272 -9.38 -16.15 -18.45
C GLY A 272 -8.20 -16.40 -17.51
N GLN A 273 -7.12 -15.62 -17.67
CA GLN A 273 -5.91 -15.71 -16.85
C GLN A 273 -5.85 -14.69 -15.69
N HIS A 274 -6.80 -13.75 -15.60
CA HIS A 274 -6.83 -12.78 -14.51
C HIS A 274 -7.64 -13.33 -13.34
N ASP A 275 -7.15 -13.11 -12.13
CA ASP A 275 -7.92 -13.30 -10.91
C ASP A 275 -8.87 -12.12 -10.70
N GLY A 276 -9.84 -12.28 -9.82
CA GLY A 276 -10.82 -11.25 -9.56
C GLY A 276 -12.16 -11.80 -9.10
N PHE A 277 -13.17 -10.94 -9.09
CA PHE A 277 -14.50 -11.30 -8.65
C PHE A 277 -15.58 -10.65 -9.52
N PHE A 278 -16.76 -11.25 -9.49
CA PHE A 278 -17.94 -10.77 -10.18
C PHE A 278 -18.84 -10.01 -9.22
N VAL A 279 -19.53 -9.00 -9.76
CA VAL A 279 -20.62 -8.31 -9.10
C VAL A 279 -21.83 -8.34 -10.02
N GLN A 280 -22.89 -9.04 -9.61
CA GLN A 280 -24.17 -9.06 -10.33
C GLN A 280 -25.21 -8.30 -9.53
N PHE A 281 -25.68 -7.22 -10.12
CA PHE A 281 -26.71 -6.36 -9.54
C PHE A 281 -28.04 -6.59 -10.23
N GLU A 282 -29.11 -6.61 -9.45
CA GLU A 282 -30.48 -6.68 -9.94
C GLU A 282 -31.42 -5.81 -9.10
N SER A 283 -32.32 -5.14 -9.78
CA SER A 283 -33.48 -4.45 -9.23
C SER A 283 -34.69 -4.68 -10.13
N LEU A 284 -35.83 -4.11 -9.82
CA LEU A 284 -37.04 -4.27 -10.63
C LEU A 284 -36.87 -3.81 -12.09
N LEU A 285 -36.11 -2.70 -12.29
CA LEU A 285 -35.94 -2.04 -13.59
C LEU A 285 -34.59 -2.25 -14.24
N LEU A 286 -33.60 -2.71 -13.50
CA LEU A 286 -32.22 -2.77 -13.97
C LEU A 286 -31.53 -4.05 -13.54
N ARG A 287 -30.69 -4.58 -14.44
CA ARG A 287 -29.88 -5.73 -14.19
C ARG A 287 -28.54 -5.59 -14.90
N LYS A 288 -27.45 -5.74 -14.17
CA LYS A 288 -26.08 -5.55 -14.67
C LYS A 288 -25.11 -6.56 -14.05
N LEU A 289 -24.04 -6.81 -14.76
CA LEU A 289 -22.96 -7.69 -14.33
C LEU A 289 -21.62 -7.03 -14.62
N TRP A 290 -20.74 -7.07 -13.64
CA TRP A 290 -19.35 -6.62 -13.78
C TRP A 290 -18.37 -7.71 -13.41
N PHE A 291 -17.21 -7.66 -14.01
CA PHE A 291 -16.02 -8.36 -13.54
C PHE A 291 -14.97 -7.34 -13.10
N ILE A 292 -14.48 -7.47 -11.88
CA ILE A 292 -13.41 -6.66 -11.32
C ILE A 292 -12.17 -7.55 -11.30
N SER A 293 -11.28 -7.32 -12.28
CA SER A 293 -10.03 -8.07 -12.37
C SER A 293 -8.99 -7.50 -11.42
N SER A 294 -8.07 -8.35 -10.98
CA SER A 294 -6.98 -7.96 -10.09
C SER A 294 -5.62 -8.38 -10.65
N SER A 295 -4.60 -7.62 -10.27
CA SER A 295 -3.20 -7.93 -10.49
C SER A 295 -2.44 -7.89 -9.17
N ASN A 296 -1.32 -8.61 -9.10
CA ASN A 296 -0.41 -8.52 -7.95
C ASN A 296 0.79 -7.66 -8.33
N GLU A 297 0.99 -6.55 -7.64
CA GLU A 297 2.13 -5.66 -7.83
C GLU A 297 2.88 -5.50 -6.51
N MET A 298 4.15 -5.89 -6.50
CA MET A 298 5.02 -5.85 -5.32
C MET A 298 4.42 -6.53 -4.07
N GLY A 299 3.74 -7.66 -4.27
CA GLY A 299 3.09 -8.40 -3.17
C GLY A 299 1.79 -7.79 -2.66
N LYS A 300 1.28 -6.75 -3.32
CA LYS A 300 -0.01 -6.13 -3.03
C LYS A 300 -1.00 -6.40 -4.15
N THR A 301 -2.19 -6.80 -3.79
CA THR A 301 -3.29 -6.97 -4.74
C THR A 301 -3.86 -5.61 -5.12
N LEU A 302 -4.03 -5.38 -6.42
CA LEU A 302 -4.60 -4.18 -7.02
C LEU A 302 -5.80 -4.56 -7.88
N CYS A 303 -6.99 -4.04 -7.56
CA CYS A 303 -8.18 -4.16 -8.39
C CYS A 303 -8.14 -3.13 -9.52
N ARG A 304 -8.65 -3.52 -10.68
CA ARG A 304 -8.88 -2.64 -11.83
C ARG A 304 -10.31 -2.13 -11.84
N ASP A 305 -10.60 -1.15 -12.69
CA ASP A 305 -11.95 -0.63 -12.88
C ASP A 305 -12.93 -1.76 -13.26
N PRO A 306 -14.19 -1.70 -12.79
CA PRO A 306 -15.19 -2.70 -13.10
C PRO A 306 -15.51 -2.71 -14.58
N GLU A 307 -15.39 -3.87 -15.19
CA GLU A 307 -15.75 -4.08 -16.58
C GLU A 307 -17.17 -4.62 -16.70
N VAL A 308 -18.02 -3.93 -17.42
CA VAL A 308 -19.39 -4.37 -17.72
C VAL A 308 -19.37 -5.59 -18.63
N LEU A 309 -20.06 -6.65 -18.23
CA LEU A 309 -20.25 -7.85 -19.01
C LEU A 309 -21.67 -7.95 -19.55
N ASP A 310 -21.81 -8.64 -20.71
CA ASP A 310 -23.12 -9.02 -21.21
C ASP A 310 -23.76 -10.05 -20.29
N ILE A 311 -24.79 -9.62 -19.56
CA ILE A 311 -25.47 -10.47 -18.60
C ILE A 311 -26.17 -11.66 -19.24
N GLY A 312 -26.62 -11.53 -20.48
CA GLY A 312 -27.24 -12.64 -21.22
C GLY A 312 -26.29 -13.79 -21.50
N ALA A 313 -24.99 -13.48 -21.67
CA ALA A 313 -23.95 -14.46 -21.93
C ALA A 313 -23.23 -14.96 -20.66
N HIS A 314 -23.24 -14.17 -19.58
CA HIS A 314 -22.39 -14.40 -18.41
C HIS A 314 -23.16 -14.42 -17.08
N GLU A 315 -24.48 -14.52 -17.11
CA GLU A 315 -25.34 -14.55 -15.93
C GLU A 315 -24.88 -15.56 -14.87
N LEU A 316 -24.70 -15.10 -13.63
CA LEU A 316 -24.33 -15.96 -12.51
C LEU A 316 -25.57 -16.55 -11.81
N LEU A 317 -26.56 -15.70 -11.56
CA LEU A 317 -27.84 -16.12 -11.01
C LEU A 317 -28.97 -15.67 -11.94
N PRO A 318 -30.02 -16.48 -12.11
CA PRO A 318 -31.23 -16.08 -12.82
C PRO A 318 -31.92 -14.89 -12.18
N ARG A 319 -32.94 -14.34 -12.85
CA ARG A 319 -33.67 -13.17 -12.38
C ARG A 319 -34.40 -13.44 -11.05
N LEU A 320 -34.06 -12.66 -10.01
CA LEU A 320 -34.68 -12.76 -8.68
C LEU A 320 -36.03 -12.04 -8.64
N PHE A 321 -36.10 -10.82 -9.22
CA PHE A 321 -37.30 -10.00 -9.16
C PHE A 321 -38.20 -10.26 -10.39
N LYS A 322 -39.46 -10.53 -10.16
CA LYS A 322 -40.47 -10.64 -11.24
C LYS A 322 -40.74 -9.22 -11.76
N GLY A 323 -40.30 -8.90 -12.97
CA GLY A 323 -40.73 -7.67 -13.62
C GLY A 323 -42.24 -7.63 -13.76
N LYS A 324 -42.87 -6.47 -13.63
CA LYS A 324 -44.24 -6.29 -14.08
C LYS A 324 -44.28 -6.71 -15.56
N GLN A 325 -44.94 -7.81 -15.87
CA GLN A 325 -45.29 -8.11 -17.26
C GLN A 325 -46.08 -6.91 -17.74
N SER A 326 -45.59 -6.17 -18.73
CA SER A 326 -46.41 -5.26 -19.50
C SER A 326 -47.47 -6.15 -20.19
N ASN A 327 -48.68 -6.18 -19.63
CA ASN A 327 -49.86 -6.67 -20.34
C ASN A 327 -50.03 -5.76 -21.55
N SER A 328 -49.42 -6.08 -22.66
CA SER A 328 -49.83 -5.60 -23.97
C SER A 328 -51.00 -6.45 -24.40
N SER A 329 -52.20 -5.96 -24.06
CA SER A 329 -53.44 -6.32 -24.74
C SER A 329 -53.55 -5.58 -26.07
#